data_ec507dc8b310b3b2cc9c76996f261d0a
#
_entry.id   ec507dc8b310b3b2cc9c76996f261d0a
#
_cell.length_a   1.000
_cell.length_b   1.000
_cell.length_c   1.000
_cell.angle_alpha   90.00
_cell.angle_beta   90.00
_cell.angle_gamma   90.00
#
_symmetry.space_group_name_H-M   'P 1'
#
loop_
_entity.id
_entity.type
_entity.pdbx_description
1 polymer ?
#
loop_
_entity_poly.entity_id
_entity_poly.type
_entity_poly.pdbx_seq_one_letter_code
_entity_poly.pdbx_strand_id
1 'polypeptide(L)'
;MPSLRARARAGEKLIGALLRMPSEELVEMLAVAAFDFVLIDCEHGPADLVALRQHIALAQVHDVPVIVRVGEGDRDQILRVLDQGAEGILAPHLDTTADAEALVAAAMYPPVGSRGFATYSRAGRFGLVDPADHREWWLENTLV
;
A
#
# COMPACT_ATOMS: atom_id res chain seq x y z
N MET A 1 -11.33 9.17 7.42
CA MET A 1 -10.48 8.89 8.61
C MET A 1 -9.06 9.35 8.30
N PRO A 2 -8.21 9.66 9.33
CA PRO A 2 -6.79 9.90 9.10
C PRO A 2 -6.15 8.65 8.46
N SER A 3 -5.11 8.85 7.62
CA SER A 3 -4.38 7.74 7.01
C SER A 3 -3.67 6.88 8.06
N LEU A 4 -3.34 5.64 7.70
CA LEU A 4 -2.60 4.74 8.58
C LEU A 4 -1.27 5.36 9.03
N ARG A 5 -0.56 6.05 8.12
CA ARG A 5 0.67 6.77 8.43
C ARG A 5 0.47 7.90 9.44
N ALA A 6 -0.61 8.67 9.31
CA ALA A 6 -0.91 9.74 10.24
C ALA A 6 -1.21 9.19 11.65
N ARG A 7 -1.99 8.12 11.74
CA ARG A 7 -2.31 7.42 12.99
C ARG A 7 -1.04 6.86 13.65
N ALA A 8 -0.18 6.20 12.87
CA ALA A 8 1.10 5.69 13.36
C ALA A 8 2.00 6.80 13.91
N ARG A 9 2.10 7.94 13.21
CA ARG A 9 2.86 9.10 13.67
C ARG A 9 2.30 9.75 14.94
N ALA A 10 1.00 9.66 15.15
CA ALA A 10 0.34 10.10 16.38
C ALA A 10 0.60 9.16 17.57
N GLY A 11 1.29 8.05 17.36
CA GLY A 11 1.61 7.07 18.40
C GLY A 11 0.46 6.12 18.72
N GLU A 12 -0.53 6.01 17.85
CA GLU A 12 -1.61 5.02 18.03
C GLU A 12 -1.06 3.60 17.97
N LYS A 13 -1.62 2.72 18.82
CA LYS A 13 -1.38 1.27 18.71
C LYS A 13 -2.28 0.73 17.61
N LEU A 14 -1.67 0.28 16.53
CA LEU A 14 -2.36 -0.26 15.37
C LEU A 14 -2.19 -1.78 15.34
N ILE A 15 -3.29 -2.49 15.10
CA ILE A 15 -3.32 -3.95 15.00
C ILE A 15 -3.74 -4.32 13.59
N GLY A 16 -2.83 -4.93 12.85
CA GLY A 16 -3.09 -5.46 11.51
C GLY A 16 -3.14 -6.98 11.48
N ALA A 17 -3.73 -7.50 10.42
CA ALA A 17 -3.75 -8.93 10.15
C ALA A 17 -2.94 -9.25 8.89
N LEU A 18 -2.10 -10.28 8.96
CA LEU A 18 -1.35 -10.78 7.81
C LEU A 18 -2.22 -11.75 6.99
N LEU A 19 -2.51 -11.37 5.75
CA LEU A 19 -3.22 -12.18 4.78
C LEU A 19 -2.23 -12.84 3.80
N ARG A 20 -2.06 -14.15 3.92
CA ARG A 20 -1.22 -14.94 3.02
C ARG A 20 -2.00 -15.66 1.93
N MET A 21 -3.29 -15.86 2.12
CA MET A 21 -4.14 -16.59 1.17
C MET A 21 -5.02 -15.61 0.41
N PRO A 22 -5.10 -15.70 -0.92
CA PRO A 22 -6.09 -14.95 -1.68
C PRO A 22 -7.49 -15.38 -1.24
N SER A 23 -8.22 -14.47 -0.58
CA SER A 23 -9.59 -14.71 -0.15
C SER A 23 -10.27 -13.37 0.15
N GLU A 24 -11.24 -13.04 -0.66
CA GLU A 24 -12.08 -11.87 -0.48
C GLU A 24 -12.87 -11.94 0.81
N GLU A 25 -13.39 -13.12 1.15
CA GLU A 25 -14.15 -13.36 2.39
C GLU A 25 -13.30 -13.07 3.64
N LEU A 26 -12.01 -13.47 3.63
CA LEU A 26 -11.11 -13.14 4.74
C LEU A 26 -10.86 -11.64 4.85
N VAL A 27 -10.77 -10.92 3.74
CA VAL A 27 -10.64 -9.44 3.78
C VAL A 27 -11.85 -8.82 4.45
N GLU A 28 -13.07 -9.24 4.11
CA GLU A 28 -14.30 -8.78 4.75
C GLU A 28 -14.34 -9.15 6.25
N MET A 29 -14.00 -10.39 6.58
CA MET A 29 -13.96 -10.83 7.98
C MET A 29 -12.99 -9.98 8.82
N LEU A 30 -11.80 -9.68 8.29
CA LEU A 30 -10.82 -8.84 8.95
C LEU A 30 -11.31 -7.40 9.12
N ALA A 31 -12.01 -6.86 8.12
CA ALA A 31 -12.61 -5.54 8.19
C ALA A 31 -13.71 -5.47 9.26
N VAL A 32 -14.62 -6.46 9.28
CA VAL A 32 -15.69 -6.55 10.28
C VAL A 32 -15.15 -6.79 11.69
N ALA A 33 -14.02 -7.51 11.80
CA ALA A 33 -13.32 -7.70 13.07
C ALA A 33 -12.57 -6.46 13.57
N ALA A 34 -12.68 -5.34 12.85
CA ALA A 34 -12.12 -4.05 13.20
C ALA A 34 -10.58 -4.02 13.35
N PHE A 35 -9.89 -4.78 12.51
CA PHE A 35 -8.45 -4.59 12.35
C PHE A 35 -8.16 -3.22 11.74
N ASP A 36 -7.09 -2.58 12.19
CA ASP A 36 -6.70 -1.24 11.71
C ASP A 36 -6.17 -1.25 10.29
N PHE A 37 -5.62 -2.38 9.83
CA PHE A 37 -5.14 -2.58 8.47
C PHE A 37 -5.02 -4.07 8.13
N VAL A 38 -4.97 -4.35 6.83
CA VAL A 38 -4.62 -5.68 6.31
C VAL A 38 -3.24 -5.61 5.68
N LEU A 39 -2.34 -6.53 6.04
CA LEU A 39 -1.04 -6.72 5.42
C LEU A 39 -1.14 -7.91 4.46
N ILE A 40 -1.13 -7.65 3.14
CA ILE A 40 -1.16 -8.70 2.13
C ILE A 40 0.28 -9.12 1.79
N ASP A 41 0.53 -10.42 1.84
CA ASP A 41 1.84 -10.98 1.59
C ASP A 41 2.00 -11.38 0.12
N CYS A 42 2.79 -10.59 -0.63
CA CYS A 42 3.18 -10.89 -2.00
C CYS A 42 4.63 -11.37 -2.14
N GLU A 43 5.34 -11.53 -1.03
CA GLU A 43 6.68 -12.16 -1.02
C GLU A 43 6.57 -13.69 -0.93
N HIS A 44 5.85 -14.20 0.07
CA HIS A 44 5.68 -15.62 0.31
C HIS A 44 4.24 -16.11 0.14
N GLY A 45 3.33 -15.23 -0.19
CA GLY A 45 1.94 -15.54 -0.48
C GLY A 45 1.73 -15.78 -1.98
N PRO A 46 0.70 -16.55 -2.36
CA PRO A 46 0.40 -16.88 -3.75
C PRO A 46 -0.41 -15.79 -4.49
N ALA A 47 -0.65 -14.63 -3.86
CA ALA A 47 -1.45 -13.59 -4.48
C ALA A 47 -0.73 -12.99 -5.69
N ASP A 48 -1.39 -13.05 -6.85
CA ASP A 48 -0.97 -12.30 -8.03
C ASP A 48 -1.57 -10.88 -8.04
N LEU A 49 -1.22 -10.08 -9.05
CA LEU A 49 -1.71 -8.70 -9.15
C LEU A 49 -3.23 -8.60 -9.32
N VAL A 50 -3.90 -9.62 -9.87
CA VAL A 50 -5.35 -9.62 -10.06
C VAL A 50 -6.04 -9.84 -8.71
N ALA A 51 -5.64 -10.87 -7.99
CA ALA A 51 -6.14 -11.15 -6.65
C ALA A 51 -5.84 -9.97 -5.69
N LEU A 52 -4.61 -9.43 -5.74
CA LEU A 52 -4.22 -8.27 -4.94
C LEU A 52 -5.13 -7.07 -5.19
N ARG A 53 -5.43 -6.75 -6.47
CA ARG A 53 -6.34 -5.67 -6.84
C ARG A 53 -7.73 -5.86 -6.25
N GLN A 54 -8.26 -7.10 -6.28
CA GLN A 54 -9.57 -7.43 -5.72
C GLN A 54 -9.58 -7.21 -4.20
N HIS A 55 -8.56 -7.70 -3.50
CA HIS A 55 -8.43 -7.55 -2.06
C HIS A 55 -8.30 -6.07 -1.63
N ILE A 56 -7.47 -5.28 -2.32
CA ILE A 56 -7.35 -3.84 -2.06
C ILE A 56 -8.70 -3.14 -2.30
N ALA A 57 -9.38 -3.48 -3.42
CA ALA A 57 -10.67 -2.88 -3.73
C ALA A 57 -11.72 -3.16 -2.66
N LEU A 58 -11.77 -4.40 -2.17
CA LEU A 58 -12.71 -4.81 -1.15
C LEU A 58 -12.39 -4.19 0.22
N ALA A 59 -11.13 -4.18 0.63
CA ALA A 59 -10.71 -3.52 1.86
C ALA A 59 -11.10 -2.03 1.86
N GLN A 60 -10.94 -1.34 0.73
CA GLN A 60 -11.34 0.06 0.57
C GLN A 60 -12.86 0.29 0.67
N VAL A 61 -13.70 -0.69 0.29
CA VAL A 61 -15.15 -0.62 0.49
C VAL A 61 -15.50 -0.57 1.98
N HIS A 62 -14.67 -1.18 2.80
CA HIS A 62 -14.82 -1.22 4.26
C HIS A 62 -13.96 -0.17 4.98
N ASP A 63 -13.35 0.77 4.25
CA ASP A 63 -12.45 1.79 4.81
C ASP A 63 -11.25 1.23 5.59
N VAL A 64 -10.78 0.04 5.21
CA VAL A 64 -9.61 -0.60 5.82
C VAL A 64 -8.37 -0.41 4.95
N PRO A 65 -7.32 0.25 5.46
CA PRO A 65 -6.06 0.42 4.75
C PRO A 65 -5.38 -0.91 4.43
N VAL A 66 -4.72 -0.98 3.27
CA VAL A 66 -3.92 -2.15 2.88
C VAL A 66 -2.45 -1.78 2.80
N ILE A 67 -1.62 -2.56 3.46
CA ILE A 67 -0.17 -2.60 3.29
C ILE A 67 0.16 -3.87 2.51
N VAL A 68 1.10 -3.80 1.59
CA VAL A 68 1.53 -4.99 0.85
C VAL A 68 2.99 -5.30 1.14
N ARG A 69 3.27 -6.54 1.56
CA ARG A 69 4.64 -7.01 1.61
C ARG A 69 5.08 -7.41 0.20
N VAL A 70 6.08 -6.69 -0.31
CA VAL A 70 6.66 -6.89 -1.65
C VAL A 70 7.93 -7.74 -1.55
N GLY A 71 8.36 -8.30 -2.67
CA GLY A 71 9.67 -8.96 -2.75
C GLY A 71 10.82 -7.95 -2.74
N GLU A 72 12.02 -8.47 -2.51
CA GLU A 72 13.23 -7.67 -2.42
C GLU A 72 13.50 -6.87 -3.70
N GLY A 73 13.63 -5.55 -3.56
CA GLY A 73 14.13 -4.66 -4.62
C GLY A 73 13.26 -4.52 -5.88
N ASP A 74 12.07 -5.11 -5.91
CA ASP A 74 11.21 -5.09 -7.10
C ASP A 74 10.46 -3.76 -7.26
N ARG A 75 11.10 -2.80 -7.93
CA ARG A 75 10.52 -1.48 -8.24
C ARG A 75 9.23 -1.56 -9.05
N ASP A 76 9.13 -2.53 -9.96
CA ASP A 76 7.94 -2.70 -10.80
C ASP A 76 6.78 -3.22 -9.97
N GLN A 77 7.03 -4.14 -9.05
CA GLN A 77 6.02 -4.62 -8.11
C GLN A 77 5.55 -3.48 -7.20
N ILE A 78 6.49 -2.70 -6.63
CA ILE A 78 6.18 -1.54 -5.78
C ILE A 78 5.26 -0.56 -6.53
N LEU A 79 5.62 -0.19 -7.76
CA LEU A 79 4.81 0.70 -8.59
C LEU A 79 3.38 0.15 -8.77
N ARG A 80 3.27 -1.10 -9.19
CA ARG A 80 1.98 -1.75 -9.48
C ARG A 80 1.10 -1.87 -8.25
N VAL A 81 1.68 -2.24 -7.11
CA VAL A 81 0.99 -2.37 -5.82
C VAL A 81 0.39 -1.03 -5.38
N LEU A 82 1.21 0.02 -5.41
CA LEU A 82 0.77 1.36 -5.03
C LEU A 82 -0.24 1.95 -6.03
N ASP A 83 -0.12 1.63 -7.32
CA ASP A 83 -1.09 2.04 -8.35
C ASP A 83 -2.44 1.34 -8.21
N GLN A 84 -2.50 0.16 -7.59
CA GLN A 84 -3.77 -0.47 -7.19
C GLN A 84 -4.41 0.19 -5.97
N GLY A 85 -3.72 1.09 -5.27
CA GLY A 85 -4.25 1.85 -4.15
C GLY A 85 -3.92 1.27 -2.77
N ALA A 86 -2.88 0.44 -2.66
CA ALA A 86 -2.31 0.11 -1.36
C ALA A 86 -1.77 1.38 -0.69
N GLU A 87 -2.05 1.59 0.60
CA GLU A 87 -1.59 2.79 1.33
C GLU A 87 -0.12 2.71 1.75
N GLY A 88 0.48 1.54 1.60
CA GLY A 88 1.90 1.38 1.90
C GLY A 88 2.45 0.04 1.46
N ILE A 89 3.73 -0.09 1.67
CA ILE A 89 4.50 -1.30 1.39
C ILE A 89 5.35 -1.69 2.60
N LEU A 90 5.63 -2.98 2.71
CA LEU A 90 6.61 -3.56 3.61
C LEU A 90 7.63 -4.30 2.74
N ALA A 91 8.90 -3.95 2.84
CA ALA A 91 9.97 -4.64 2.12
C ALA A 91 10.86 -5.43 3.09
N PRO A 92 11.24 -6.66 2.73
CA PRO A 92 12.18 -7.46 3.50
C PRO A 92 13.64 -7.02 3.23
N HIS A 93 14.57 -7.53 4.01
CA HIS A 93 16.02 -7.52 3.74
C HIS A 93 16.61 -6.12 3.47
N LEU A 94 16.26 -5.14 4.28
CA LEU A 94 16.88 -3.81 4.24
C LEU A 94 18.06 -3.81 5.22
N ASP A 95 19.25 -4.14 4.71
CA ASP A 95 20.44 -4.29 5.55
C ASP A 95 21.26 -3.00 5.68
N THR A 96 21.07 -2.06 4.74
CA THR A 96 21.83 -0.81 4.68
C THR A 96 20.91 0.42 4.56
N THR A 97 21.44 1.58 4.89
CA THR A 97 20.74 2.87 4.67
C THR A 97 20.44 3.07 3.18
N ALA A 98 21.33 2.64 2.29
CA ALA A 98 21.12 2.74 0.84
C ALA A 98 19.92 1.92 0.37
N ASP A 99 19.70 0.74 0.95
CA ASP A 99 18.53 -0.08 0.63
C ASP A 99 17.23 0.61 1.04
N ALA A 100 17.22 1.21 2.23
CA ALA A 100 16.06 1.96 2.73
C ALA A 100 15.79 3.21 1.86
N GLU A 101 16.83 3.95 1.48
CA GLU A 101 16.71 5.10 0.58
C GLU A 101 16.19 4.70 -0.80
N ALA A 102 16.68 3.59 -1.35
CA ALA A 102 16.22 3.06 -2.64
C ALA A 102 14.75 2.64 -2.58
N LEU A 103 14.32 2.01 -1.48
CA LEU A 103 12.92 1.64 -1.25
C LEU A 103 12.02 2.88 -1.21
N VAL A 104 12.37 3.87 -0.41
CA VAL A 104 11.62 5.14 -0.31
C VAL A 104 11.56 5.81 -1.68
N ALA A 105 12.67 5.87 -2.40
CA ALA A 105 12.71 6.47 -3.74
C ALA A 105 11.81 5.74 -4.73
N ALA A 106 11.68 4.42 -4.65
CA ALA A 106 10.79 3.63 -5.50
C ALA A 106 9.29 3.84 -5.16
N ALA A 107 8.98 4.07 -3.89
CA ALA A 107 7.61 4.22 -3.39
C ALA A 107 7.05 5.65 -3.53
N MET A 108 7.90 6.66 -3.44
CA MET A 108 7.49 8.07 -3.38
C MET A 108 7.56 8.76 -4.74
N TYR A 109 6.62 9.69 -4.96
CA TYR A 109 6.65 10.57 -6.15
C TYR A 109 7.76 11.61 -6.06
N PRO A 110 8.22 12.16 -7.21
CA PRO A 110 9.08 13.34 -7.21
C PRO A 110 8.46 14.52 -6.44
N PRO A 111 9.25 15.34 -5.71
CA PRO A 111 10.73 15.34 -5.67
C PRO A 111 11.33 14.39 -4.62
N VAL A 112 10.54 13.73 -3.78
CA VAL A 112 11.00 12.86 -2.69
C VAL A 112 11.58 11.55 -3.22
N GLY A 113 11.00 11.03 -4.28
CA GLY A 113 11.40 9.77 -4.90
C GLY A 113 11.32 9.81 -6.43
N SER A 114 11.23 8.62 -7.02
CA SER A 114 11.24 8.43 -8.48
C SER A 114 10.12 7.51 -8.98
N ARG A 115 9.07 7.31 -8.16
CA ARG A 115 7.89 6.53 -8.58
C ARG A 115 7.27 7.14 -9.82
N GLY A 116 6.92 6.29 -10.82
CA GLY A 116 6.17 6.69 -11.99
C GLY A 116 4.77 7.22 -11.62
N PHE A 117 4.30 8.21 -12.35
CA PHE A 117 3.02 8.86 -12.09
C PHE A 117 2.00 8.54 -13.19
N ALA A 118 0.89 7.91 -12.81
CA ALA A 118 -0.21 7.59 -13.71
C ALA A 118 -1.55 8.02 -13.09
N THR A 119 -2.15 9.06 -13.63
CA THR A 119 -3.42 9.60 -13.14
C THR A 119 -4.60 8.63 -13.32
N TYR A 120 -4.54 7.80 -14.35
CA TYR A 120 -5.58 6.80 -14.67
C TYR A 120 -5.50 5.52 -13.84
N SER A 121 -4.52 5.42 -12.94
CA SER A 121 -4.42 4.31 -12.01
C SER A 121 -5.61 4.27 -11.04
N ARG A 122 -5.84 3.12 -10.40
CA ARG A 122 -6.85 3.00 -9.36
C ARG A 122 -6.58 3.95 -8.19
N ALA A 123 -5.32 4.12 -7.79
CA ALA A 123 -4.88 5.08 -6.79
C ALA A 123 -5.29 6.52 -7.14
N GLY A 124 -5.27 6.89 -8.44
CA GLY A 124 -5.75 8.16 -8.97
C GLY A 124 -7.26 8.19 -9.26
N ARG A 125 -8.01 7.20 -8.78
CA ARG A 125 -9.45 7.04 -9.01
C ARG A 125 -9.80 7.16 -10.50
N PHE A 126 -8.98 6.51 -11.33
CA PHE A 126 -9.15 6.46 -12.79
C PHE A 126 -9.17 7.84 -13.49
N GLY A 127 -8.42 8.79 -12.96
CA GLY A 127 -8.29 10.13 -13.50
C GLY A 127 -9.31 11.14 -12.95
N LEU A 128 -10.09 10.78 -11.94
CA LEU A 128 -11.06 11.68 -11.32
C LEU A 128 -10.45 12.61 -10.24
N VAL A 129 -9.26 12.28 -9.76
CA VAL A 129 -8.56 13.11 -8.77
C VAL A 129 -7.62 14.06 -9.52
N ASP A 130 -7.59 15.32 -9.09
CA ASP A 130 -6.61 16.29 -9.62
C ASP A 130 -5.18 15.75 -9.42
N PRO A 131 -4.30 15.85 -10.44
CA PRO A 131 -2.95 15.31 -10.36
C PRO A 131 -2.10 15.89 -9.22
N ALA A 132 -2.29 17.16 -8.86
CA ALA A 132 -1.55 17.79 -7.76
C ALA A 132 -2.03 17.25 -6.42
N ASP A 133 -3.35 17.21 -6.20
CA ASP A 133 -3.98 16.66 -4.99
C ASP A 133 -3.61 15.19 -4.80
N HIS A 134 -3.62 14.40 -5.88
CA HIS A 134 -3.20 13.00 -5.85
C HIS A 134 -1.76 12.86 -5.36
N ARG A 135 -0.84 13.63 -5.94
CA ARG A 135 0.57 13.58 -5.58
C ARG A 135 0.81 14.00 -4.14
N GLU A 136 0.20 15.10 -3.72
CA GLU A 136 0.32 15.63 -2.36
C GLU A 136 -0.17 14.61 -1.34
N TRP A 137 -1.37 14.07 -1.56
CA TRP A 137 -1.94 13.05 -0.67
C TRP A 137 -1.02 11.83 -0.50
N TRP A 138 -0.51 11.29 -1.62
CA TRP A 138 0.32 10.09 -1.57
C TRP A 138 1.70 10.35 -0.95
N LEU A 139 2.29 11.51 -1.17
CA LEU A 139 3.56 11.90 -0.52
C LEU A 139 3.41 11.98 1.00
N GLU A 140 2.27 12.45 1.48
CA GLU A 140 2.01 12.60 2.91
C GLU A 140 1.58 11.30 3.58
N ASN A 141 0.88 10.43 2.86
CA ASN A 141 0.14 9.33 3.46
C ASN A 141 0.69 7.94 3.13
N THR A 142 1.55 7.77 2.13
CA THR A 142 2.18 6.48 1.84
C THR A 142 3.06 6.02 3.01
N LEU A 143 2.83 4.80 3.49
CA LEU A 143 3.65 4.14 4.51
C LEU A 143 4.71 3.26 3.83
N VAL A 144 5.97 3.40 4.26
CA VAL A 144 7.11 2.59 3.79
C VAL A 144 7.88 2.08 4.99
#